data_ff4b42277c0a589a08d3868b50a592bc
#
_entry.id   ff4b42277c0a589a08d3868b50a592bc
#
_cell.length_a   1.000
_cell.length_b   1.000
_cell.length_c   1.000
_cell.angle_alpha   90.00
_cell.angle_beta   90.00
_cell.angle_gamma   90.00
#
_symmetry.space_group_name_H-M   'P 1'
#
loop_
_entity.id
_entity.type
_entity.pdbx_description
1 polymer ?
#
loop_
_entity_poly.entity_id
_entity_poly.type
_entity_poly.pdbx_seq_one_letter_code
_entity_poly.pdbx_strand_id
1 'polypeptide(L)'
;MSTNYTAKDITVLEGLEPVRKRPGMYIGGVGTAGLHHLVWEILDNAVDEAMNGFASNIAVTLHKDGSSVTIADDGRGIPVDKHPATKKSALEVIFTVLHAGGKFEPGNYKTAGGLHGVGASVVNALSTELRAQVRRDGTLWEMAFRRGQPAGPLKKLGAARGTGTAVYFHPDPTIFPKVEFDPAAIRERLEVVSYIHKGVRVTFENEAEGTKDVFEHREGLADYVRKIVAERGAKPVHEALFVLERDAGPRLDLVLQWTESTDEHIRSYVNGIPTGSGGTHENGLRAGIGKAVRNYIDTHNLSPKGVTLTAEDIREGLTGVLSLFVEEPQFQGQTKDRLNNPEILSAIDSAVRPALEHWLNHNRTVAESIVARIILAARAREASRAAQAEVSRKTATSGRLNLPGKLSDCTSANRHDTELFVVEGDSAGGSAKQGRDRAKQAILPLRGKVMNTEGMALARVLENKELADLVTALGCGMGKSFDLERLRYGRIIILADADSDGHHIATLLLTFLYRHLPQLIAGGKVFLAQPPLYRIDIGKETFWALDDGQRDRILKQQANGRSRPEITRFKGLGEMMPKVLWETTLNPKTRRLLRVEVADQIVTDRVINELMGKDASARFRFIMDRAEEAEELDV
;
A
#
# COMPACT_ATOMS: atom_id res chain seq x y z
N MET A 1 -26.72 32.13 -4.16
CA MET A 1 -25.89 31.52 -5.22
C MET A 1 -26.64 31.77 -6.53
N SER A 2 -26.00 32.38 -7.54
CA SER A 2 -26.64 32.70 -8.81
C SER A 2 -26.96 31.41 -9.57
N THR A 3 -28.18 31.25 -10.00
CA THR A 3 -28.69 30.07 -10.74
C THR A 3 -28.35 30.09 -12.23
N ASN A 4 -27.55 31.02 -12.71
CA ASN A 4 -27.18 31.15 -14.12
C ASN A 4 -25.81 30.48 -14.38
N TYR A 5 -25.83 29.16 -14.56
CA TYR A 5 -24.71 28.41 -15.13
C TYR A 5 -24.78 28.46 -16.65
N THR A 6 -23.77 29.04 -17.29
CA THR A 6 -23.71 29.27 -18.73
C THR A 6 -22.42 28.71 -19.33
N ALA A 7 -22.31 28.67 -20.65
CA ALA A 7 -21.08 28.25 -21.34
C ALA A 7 -19.82 29.07 -20.94
N LYS A 8 -19.99 30.29 -20.43
CA LYS A 8 -18.91 31.14 -19.94
C LYS A 8 -18.28 30.62 -18.63
N ASP A 9 -19.03 29.79 -17.90
CA ASP A 9 -18.60 29.19 -16.64
C ASP A 9 -17.84 27.86 -16.87
N ILE A 10 -17.74 27.41 -18.13
CA ILE A 10 -16.97 26.23 -18.54
C ILE A 10 -15.55 26.66 -18.85
N THR A 11 -14.59 26.26 -17.98
CA THR A 11 -13.16 26.53 -18.22
C THR A 11 -12.54 25.35 -18.97
N VAL A 12 -11.91 25.63 -20.11
CA VAL A 12 -11.09 24.65 -20.84
C VAL A 12 -9.63 24.84 -20.38
N LEU A 13 -9.02 23.75 -19.94
CA LEU A 13 -7.60 23.73 -19.54
C LEU A 13 -6.79 23.11 -20.67
N GLU A 14 -5.66 23.73 -21.03
CA GLU A 14 -4.78 23.29 -22.11
C GLU A 14 -3.40 22.85 -21.58
N GLY A 15 -2.70 22.03 -22.38
CA GLY A 15 -1.34 21.59 -22.09
C GLY A 15 -1.22 20.83 -20.75
N LEU A 16 -0.36 21.31 -19.85
CA LEU A 16 -0.11 20.69 -18.53
C LEU A 16 -0.87 21.37 -17.38
N GLU A 17 -1.71 22.36 -17.64
CA GLU A 17 -2.53 22.99 -16.59
C GLU A 17 -3.50 22.03 -15.90
N PRO A 18 -4.17 21.07 -16.60
CA PRO A 18 -5.01 20.07 -15.95
C PRO A 18 -4.27 19.27 -14.88
N VAL A 19 -2.99 18.92 -15.14
CA VAL A 19 -2.13 18.17 -14.20
C VAL A 19 -1.89 18.99 -12.92
N ARG A 20 -1.52 20.26 -13.06
CA ARG A 20 -1.28 21.13 -11.90
C ARG A 20 -2.54 21.43 -11.10
N LYS A 21 -3.69 21.56 -11.79
CA LYS A 21 -4.97 21.87 -11.14
C LYS A 21 -5.61 20.65 -10.45
N ARG A 22 -5.38 19.45 -10.98
CA ARG A 22 -5.95 18.18 -10.47
C ARG A 22 -4.88 17.08 -10.40
N PRO A 23 -3.80 17.26 -9.63
CA PRO A 23 -2.69 16.31 -9.59
C PRO A 23 -3.12 14.91 -9.16
N GLY A 24 -4.11 14.80 -8.26
CA GLY A 24 -4.64 13.52 -7.79
C GLY A 24 -5.18 12.59 -8.89
N MET A 25 -5.58 13.12 -10.05
CA MET A 25 -5.99 12.29 -11.20
C MET A 25 -4.82 11.57 -11.86
N TYR A 26 -3.58 12.07 -11.70
CA TYR A 26 -2.37 11.56 -12.35
C TYR A 26 -1.44 10.80 -11.41
N ILE A 27 -1.40 11.21 -10.13
CA ILE A 27 -0.49 10.65 -9.13
C ILE A 27 -1.19 10.13 -7.87
N GLY A 28 -2.53 9.97 -7.91
CA GLY A 28 -3.33 9.44 -6.81
C GLY A 28 -3.58 10.43 -5.65
N GLY A 29 -2.74 11.45 -5.48
CA GLY A 29 -2.86 12.45 -4.41
C GLY A 29 -1.64 13.34 -4.31
N VAL A 30 -1.64 14.27 -3.33
CA VAL A 30 -0.52 15.21 -3.10
C VAL A 30 0.20 14.97 -1.76
N GLY A 31 -0.11 13.88 -1.08
CA GLY A 31 0.62 13.43 0.11
C GLY A 31 1.92 12.70 -0.25
N THR A 32 2.55 12.08 0.75
CA THR A 32 3.82 11.36 0.61
C THR A 32 3.80 10.33 -0.53
N ALA A 33 2.72 9.54 -0.66
CA ALA A 33 2.59 8.55 -1.74
C ALA A 33 2.62 9.20 -3.13
N GLY A 34 1.87 10.29 -3.34
CA GLY A 34 1.88 11.02 -4.61
C GLY A 34 3.21 11.71 -4.89
N LEU A 35 3.92 12.17 -3.86
CA LEU A 35 5.27 12.72 -3.99
C LEU A 35 6.24 11.65 -4.51
N HIS A 36 6.25 10.45 -3.90
CA HIS A 36 7.10 9.33 -4.34
C HIS A 36 6.69 8.82 -5.73
N HIS A 37 5.42 8.95 -6.11
CA HIS A 37 4.97 8.56 -7.45
C HIS A 37 5.74 9.29 -8.56
N LEU A 38 6.20 10.53 -8.33
CA LEU A 38 7.05 11.26 -9.27
C LEU A 38 8.40 10.53 -9.50
N VAL A 39 8.97 9.95 -8.46
CA VAL A 39 10.20 9.13 -8.56
C VAL A 39 9.90 7.87 -9.37
N TRP A 40 8.76 7.20 -9.09
CA TRP A 40 8.40 5.97 -9.78
C TRP A 40 8.17 6.18 -11.27
N GLU A 41 7.55 7.27 -11.70
CA GLU A 41 7.33 7.55 -13.12
C GLU A 41 8.64 7.73 -13.91
N ILE A 42 9.66 8.35 -13.33
CA ILE A 42 10.98 8.47 -13.99
C ILE A 42 11.76 7.16 -13.87
N LEU A 43 11.69 6.47 -12.73
CA LEU A 43 12.34 5.17 -12.54
C LEU A 43 11.79 4.12 -13.51
N ASP A 44 10.46 4.06 -13.70
CA ASP A 44 9.81 3.12 -14.62
C ASP A 44 10.29 3.35 -16.08
N ASN A 45 10.63 4.58 -16.46
CA ASN A 45 11.22 4.84 -17.78
C ASN A 45 12.62 4.24 -17.91
N ALA A 46 13.45 4.33 -16.87
CA ALA A 46 14.78 3.70 -16.84
C ALA A 46 14.67 2.16 -16.83
N VAL A 47 13.70 1.63 -16.08
CA VAL A 47 13.38 0.20 -16.04
C VAL A 47 12.89 -0.31 -17.39
N ASP A 48 12.10 0.47 -18.12
CA ASP A 48 11.64 0.12 -19.49
C ASP A 48 12.82 -0.04 -20.46
N GLU A 49 13.85 0.80 -20.36
CA GLU A 49 15.10 0.61 -21.13
C GLU A 49 15.82 -0.68 -20.73
N ALA A 50 15.85 -1.00 -19.43
CA ALA A 50 16.48 -2.22 -18.94
C ALA A 50 15.70 -3.50 -19.35
N MET A 51 14.37 -3.49 -19.24
CA MET A 51 13.52 -4.61 -19.67
C MET A 51 13.68 -4.98 -21.14
N ASN A 52 13.94 -3.98 -21.96
CA ASN A 52 14.15 -4.17 -23.39
C ASN A 52 15.61 -4.40 -23.76
N GLY A 53 16.51 -4.57 -22.77
CA GLY A 53 17.92 -4.92 -22.95
C GLY A 53 18.82 -3.76 -23.41
N PHE A 54 18.35 -2.51 -23.28
CA PHE A 54 19.09 -1.32 -23.66
C PHE A 54 19.87 -0.68 -22.51
N ALA A 55 19.44 -0.90 -21.26
CA ALA A 55 20.14 -0.43 -20.07
C ALA A 55 20.55 -1.62 -19.19
N SER A 56 21.67 -1.46 -18.50
CA SER A 56 22.20 -2.40 -17.50
C SER A 56 22.48 -1.74 -16.15
N ASN A 57 22.52 -0.42 -16.11
CA ASN A 57 22.76 0.35 -14.90
C ASN A 57 21.68 1.44 -14.73
N ILE A 58 21.10 1.49 -13.53
CA ILE A 58 20.18 2.54 -13.10
C ILE A 58 20.77 3.15 -11.83
N ALA A 59 20.88 4.48 -11.78
CA ALA A 59 21.35 5.20 -10.61
C ALA A 59 20.30 6.21 -10.15
N VAL A 60 20.02 6.22 -8.85
CA VAL A 60 19.14 7.19 -8.21
C VAL A 60 19.90 7.93 -7.13
N THR A 61 19.88 9.24 -7.19
CA THR A 61 20.52 10.12 -6.20
C THR A 61 19.44 10.96 -5.52
N LEU A 62 19.28 10.81 -4.23
CA LEU A 62 18.53 11.73 -3.37
C LEU A 62 19.52 12.79 -2.90
N HIS A 63 19.27 14.06 -3.29
CA HIS A 63 20.19 15.15 -2.99
C HIS A 63 20.15 15.61 -1.55
N LYS A 64 21.16 16.39 -1.13
CA LYS A 64 21.33 16.89 0.26
C LYS A 64 20.13 17.62 0.82
N ASP A 65 19.31 18.21 -0.04
CA ASP A 65 18.10 18.92 0.35
C ASP A 65 16.92 18.00 0.77
N GLY A 66 17.07 16.67 0.59
CA GLY A 66 16.03 15.68 0.88
C GLY A 66 14.76 15.83 0.04
N SER A 67 14.76 16.77 -0.91
CA SER A 67 13.58 17.19 -1.67
C SER A 67 13.76 17.14 -3.19
N SER A 68 14.96 16.90 -3.67
CA SER A 68 15.25 16.74 -5.09
C SER A 68 15.92 15.41 -5.40
N VAL A 69 15.62 14.85 -6.57
CA VAL A 69 16.08 13.52 -6.99
C VAL A 69 16.63 13.57 -8.42
N THR A 70 17.69 12.81 -8.64
CA THR A 70 18.19 12.49 -9.99
C THR A 70 18.05 11.00 -10.26
N ILE A 71 17.45 10.62 -11.38
CA ILE A 71 17.40 9.24 -11.86
C ILE A 71 18.14 9.19 -13.20
N ALA A 72 19.10 8.27 -13.32
CA ALA A 72 19.93 8.09 -14.50
C ALA A 72 19.96 6.63 -14.94
N ASP A 73 19.96 6.41 -16.26
CA ASP A 73 20.16 5.13 -16.92
C ASP A 73 21.29 5.18 -17.95
N ASP A 74 21.78 4.02 -18.35
CA ASP A 74 22.73 3.84 -19.44
C ASP A 74 22.06 3.29 -20.72
N GLY A 75 20.75 3.52 -20.88
CA GLY A 75 19.96 3.10 -22.03
C GLY A 75 20.29 3.87 -23.32
N ARG A 76 19.37 3.84 -24.27
CA ARG A 76 19.57 4.48 -25.60
C ARG A 76 19.66 6.00 -25.57
N GLY A 77 19.16 6.61 -24.50
CA GLY A 77 18.95 8.05 -24.40
C GLY A 77 17.72 8.54 -25.20
N ILE A 78 16.97 9.45 -24.63
CA ILE A 78 15.78 10.04 -25.27
C ILE A 78 16.19 10.69 -26.60
N PRO A 79 15.41 10.54 -27.71
CA PRO A 79 15.68 11.23 -28.97
C PRO A 79 15.76 12.75 -28.79
N VAL A 80 16.72 13.39 -29.47
CA VAL A 80 16.97 14.83 -29.39
C VAL A 80 16.65 15.56 -30.69
N ASP A 81 16.40 14.80 -31.74
CA ASP A 81 16.02 15.31 -33.07
C ASP A 81 14.62 15.95 -33.05
N LYS A 82 14.32 16.70 -34.11
CA LYS A 82 13.02 17.38 -34.21
C LYS A 82 11.90 16.42 -34.58
N HIS A 83 10.86 16.41 -33.77
CA HIS A 83 9.63 15.64 -34.03
C HIS A 83 8.95 16.14 -35.31
N PRO A 84 8.59 15.25 -36.26
CA PRO A 84 8.10 15.65 -37.61
C PRO A 84 6.86 16.55 -37.56
N ALA A 85 5.91 16.27 -36.66
CA ALA A 85 4.66 17.03 -36.59
C ALA A 85 4.79 18.34 -35.80
N THR A 86 5.43 18.32 -34.62
CA THR A 86 5.48 19.49 -33.73
C THR A 86 6.62 20.46 -34.05
N LYS A 87 7.62 20.04 -34.83
CA LYS A 87 8.88 20.78 -35.15
C LYS A 87 9.72 21.10 -33.88
N LYS A 88 9.34 20.64 -32.71
CA LYS A 88 10.06 20.72 -31.44
C LYS A 88 10.99 19.52 -31.30
N SER A 89 12.00 19.59 -30.41
CA SER A 89 12.82 18.42 -30.11
C SER A 89 11.94 17.32 -29.48
N ALA A 90 12.24 16.06 -29.78
CA ALA A 90 11.49 14.94 -29.15
C ALA A 90 11.59 15.01 -27.62
N LEU A 91 12.73 15.41 -27.07
CA LEU A 91 12.91 15.65 -25.63
C LEU A 91 11.93 16.70 -25.10
N GLU A 92 11.73 17.84 -25.79
CA GLU A 92 10.72 18.82 -25.39
C GLU A 92 9.31 18.25 -25.43
N VAL A 93 8.98 17.51 -26.49
CA VAL A 93 7.64 16.92 -26.66
C VAL A 93 7.32 15.97 -25.53
N ILE A 94 8.23 15.07 -25.15
CA ILE A 94 8.03 14.07 -24.09
C ILE A 94 7.76 14.74 -22.73
N PHE A 95 8.42 15.86 -22.43
CA PHE A 95 8.25 16.53 -21.14
C PHE A 95 7.14 17.59 -21.12
N THR A 96 6.60 18.02 -22.27
CA THR A 96 5.62 19.12 -22.31
C THR A 96 4.25 18.75 -22.90
N VAL A 97 4.13 17.56 -23.50
CA VAL A 97 2.88 17.12 -24.14
C VAL A 97 2.40 15.84 -23.45
N LEU A 98 1.13 15.84 -23.03
CA LEU A 98 0.48 14.63 -22.53
C LEU A 98 0.24 13.66 -23.69
N HIS A 99 0.31 12.36 -23.37
CA HIS A 99 0.13 11.29 -24.38
C HIS A 99 1.15 11.36 -25.52
N ALA A 100 2.39 11.70 -25.19
CA ALA A 100 3.51 11.69 -26.12
C ALA A 100 4.58 10.70 -25.66
N GLY A 101 5.03 9.80 -26.52
CA GLY A 101 6.08 8.83 -26.21
C GLY A 101 6.26 7.78 -27.29
N GLY A 102 7.44 7.16 -27.33
CA GLY A 102 7.80 6.09 -28.28
C GLY A 102 7.20 4.71 -27.94
N LYS A 103 6.39 4.61 -26.88
CA LYS A 103 5.81 3.35 -26.39
C LYS A 103 4.41 3.06 -26.99
N PHE A 104 3.86 3.99 -27.76
CA PHE A 104 2.57 3.82 -28.47
C PHE A 104 2.70 3.04 -29.78
N GLU A 105 3.88 3.02 -30.37
CA GLU A 105 4.12 2.33 -31.63
C GLU A 105 4.76 0.96 -31.40
N PRO A 106 4.20 -0.10 -32.00
CA PRO A 106 4.83 -1.43 -31.96
C PRO A 106 6.23 -1.40 -32.55
N GLY A 107 7.19 -2.02 -31.89
CA GLY A 107 8.57 -2.17 -32.40
C GLY A 107 9.63 -1.38 -31.65
N ASN A 108 9.31 -0.30 -30.93
CA ASN A 108 10.29 0.44 -30.13
C ASN A 108 10.53 -0.22 -28.76
N TYR A 109 9.49 -0.78 -28.17
CA TYR A 109 9.50 -1.51 -26.91
C TYR A 109 8.64 -2.77 -27.07
N LYS A 110 9.16 -3.92 -26.67
CA LYS A 110 8.37 -5.16 -26.63
C LYS A 110 7.41 -5.19 -25.44
N THR A 111 7.89 -4.68 -24.30
CA THR A 111 7.12 -4.54 -23.07
C THR A 111 7.49 -3.22 -22.42
N ALA A 112 6.53 -2.54 -21.82
CA ALA A 112 6.76 -1.30 -21.09
C ALA A 112 5.81 -1.20 -19.89
N GLY A 113 6.28 -0.57 -18.80
CA GLY A 113 5.47 -0.16 -17.67
C GLY A 113 4.77 1.17 -17.90
N GLY A 114 5.45 2.10 -18.56
CA GLY A 114 4.96 3.44 -18.88
C GLY A 114 4.10 3.49 -20.14
N LEU A 115 2.83 3.07 -20.05
CA LEU A 115 1.94 2.90 -21.21
C LEU A 115 1.20 4.15 -21.65
N HIS A 116 0.96 5.11 -20.76
CA HIS A 116 0.06 6.23 -21.01
C HIS A 116 0.75 7.44 -21.65
N GLY A 117 2.10 7.46 -21.72
CA GLY A 117 2.86 8.57 -22.27
C GLY A 117 2.66 9.88 -21.51
N VAL A 118 2.40 9.82 -20.20
CA VAL A 118 2.13 10.99 -19.36
C VAL A 118 3.13 11.18 -18.24
N GLY A 119 3.84 10.14 -17.80
CA GLY A 119 4.66 10.18 -16.58
C GLY A 119 5.69 11.30 -16.57
N ALA A 120 6.53 11.39 -17.60
CA ALA A 120 7.57 12.43 -17.68
C ALA A 120 6.99 13.85 -17.71
N SER A 121 5.90 14.08 -18.45
CA SER A 121 5.24 15.38 -18.52
C SER A 121 4.50 15.72 -17.23
N VAL A 122 3.95 14.74 -16.52
CA VAL A 122 3.34 14.91 -15.19
C VAL A 122 4.41 15.32 -14.16
N VAL A 123 5.56 14.63 -14.11
CA VAL A 123 6.67 15.02 -13.22
C VAL A 123 7.13 16.44 -13.51
N ASN A 124 7.28 16.80 -14.78
CA ASN A 124 7.63 18.17 -15.17
C ASN A 124 6.59 19.19 -14.71
N ALA A 125 5.31 18.92 -14.95
CA ALA A 125 4.21 19.81 -14.55
C ALA A 125 4.17 20.06 -13.03
N LEU A 126 4.49 19.05 -12.23
CA LEU A 126 4.43 19.07 -10.77
C LEU A 126 5.75 19.43 -10.08
N SER A 127 6.77 19.84 -10.86
CA SER A 127 8.09 20.26 -10.36
C SER A 127 8.32 21.76 -10.57
N THR A 128 8.98 22.41 -9.61
CA THR A 128 9.49 23.79 -9.78
C THR A 128 10.59 23.84 -10.80
N GLU A 129 11.43 22.81 -10.81
CA GLU A 129 12.53 22.65 -11.74
C GLU A 129 12.65 21.20 -12.18
N LEU A 130 12.88 20.98 -13.46
CA LEU A 130 13.28 19.70 -14.02
C LEU A 130 14.39 19.93 -15.04
N ARG A 131 15.43 19.09 -15.00
CA ARG A 131 16.52 19.07 -15.99
C ARG A 131 16.67 17.66 -16.55
N ALA A 132 16.59 17.54 -17.86
CA ALA A 132 16.85 16.30 -18.58
C ALA A 132 18.17 16.40 -19.33
N GLN A 133 19.10 15.52 -18.99
CA GLN A 133 20.37 15.34 -19.68
C GLN A 133 20.35 14.04 -20.47
N VAL A 134 20.77 14.09 -21.72
CA VAL A 134 20.78 12.95 -22.64
C VAL A 134 22.15 12.79 -23.27
N ARG A 135 22.72 11.61 -23.10
CA ARG A 135 23.93 11.17 -23.83
C ARG A 135 23.47 10.38 -25.05
N ARG A 136 23.65 10.96 -26.24
CA ARG A 136 23.24 10.32 -27.49
C ARG A 136 24.11 10.82 -28.64
N ASP A 137 24.45 9.93 -29.55
CA ASP A 137 25.24 10.21 -30.76
C ASP A 137 26.56 10.95 -30.47
N GLY A 138 27.27 10.48 -29.41
CA GLY A 138 28.56 11.06 -28.98
C GLY A 138 28.46 12.45 -28.35
N THR A 139 27.26 12.91 -28.00
CA THR A 139 27.01 14.27 -27.51
C THR A 139 26.18 14.23 -26.23
N LEU A 140 26.51 15.10 -25.26
CA LEU A 140 25.69 15.41 -24.10
C LEU A 140 24.78 16.60 -24.44
N TRP A 141 23.49 16.36 -24.29
CA TRP A 141 22.43 17.34 -24.46
C TRP A 141 21.77 17.64 -23.13
N GLU A 142 21.25 18.85 -22.96
CA GLU A 142 20.49 19.25 -21.78
C GLU A 142 19.30 20.12 -22.15
N MET A 143 18.19 19.90 -21.51
CA MET A 143 17.03 20.78 -21.54
C MET A 143 16.48 20.96 -20.14
N ALA A 144 16.22 22.22 -19.77
CA ALA A 144 15.65 22.58 -18.46
C ALA A 144 14.20 23.04 -18.61
N PHE A 145 13.41 22.77 -17.56
CA PHE A 145 12.00 23.11 -17.50
C PHE A 145 11.68 23.72 -16.14
N ARG A 146 10.62 24.52 -16.10
CA ARG A 146 10.05 25.08 -14.87
C ARG A 146 8.54 24.96 -14.91
N ARG A 147 7.97 24.27 -13.93
CA ARG A 147 6.51 24.09 -13.78
C ARG A 147 5.82 23.66 -15.09
N GLY A 148 6.41 22.70 -15.78
CA GLY A 148 5.89 22.16 -17.02
C GLY A 148 6.26 22.92 -18.30
N GLN A 149 6.93 24.08 -18.19
CA GLN A 149 7.31 24.89 -19.35
C GLN A 149 8.81 24.83 -19.62
N PRO A 150 9.26 24.84 -20.90
CA PRO A 150 10.68 24.94 -21.24
C PRO A 150 11.28 26.21 -20.64
N ALA A 151 12.43 26.08 -19.96
CA ALA A 151 13.20 27.23 -19.44
C ALA A 151 14.20 27.78 -20.46
N GLY A 152 14.30 27.15 -21.63
CA GLY A 152 15.17 27.52 -22.73
C GLY A 152 15.22 26.43 -23.80
N PRO A 153 15.95 26.65 -24.89
CA PRO A 153 16.10 25.67 -25.95
C PRO A 153 16.98 24.50 -25.52
N LEU A 154 16.87 23.37 -26.25
CA LEU A 154 17.78 22.24 -26.12
C LEU A 154 19.23 22.70 -26.35
N LYS A 155 20.12 22.42 -25.39
CA LYS A 155 21.52 22.82 -25.39
C LYS A 155 22.43 21.63 -25.66
N LYS A 156 23.43 21.83 -26.48
CA LYS A 156 24.56 20.91 -26.62
C LYS A 156 25.64 21.31 -25.63
N LEU A 157 25.92 20.44 -24.63
CA LEU A 157 26.91 20.74 -23.59
C LEU A 157 28.33 20.33 -23.97
N GLY A 158 28.48 19.29 -24.80
CA GLY A 158 29.80 18.83 -25.24
C GLY A 158 29.80 17.39 -25.75
N ALA A 159 30.98 16.83 -25.95
CA ALA A 159 31.14 15.42 -26.29
C ALA A 159 30.86 14.53 -25.09
N ALA A 160 30.22 13.38 -25.31
CA ALA A 160 29.95 12.38 -24.27
C ALA A 160 30.30 10.98 -24.76
N ARG A 161 30.69 10.11 -23.82
CA ARG A 161 30.88 8.67 -24.07
C ARG A 161 29.63 7.92 -23.61
N GLY A 162 29.29 6.85 -24.34
CA GLY A 162 28.11 6.03 -24.07
C GLY A 162 26.79 6.73 -24.39
N THR A 163 25.71 6.12 -23.99
CA THR A 163 24.33 6.59 -24.12
C THR A 163 23.64 6.65 -22.76
N GLY A 164 22.43 7.20 -22.68
CA GLY A 164 21.63 7.20 -21.48
C GLY A 164 20.89 8.50 -21.22
N THR A 165 20.00 8.47 -20.28
CA THR A 165 19.22 9.63 -19.83
C THR A 165 19.45 9.87 -18.34
N ALA A 166 19.52 11.13 -17.92
CA ALA A 166 19.50 11.52 -16.52
C ALA A 166 18.44 12.61 -16.34
N VAL A 167 17.52 12.42 -15.41
CA VAL A 167 16.45 13.36 -15.11
C VAL A 167 16.56 13.79 -13.65
N TYR A 168 16.84 15.06 -13.45
CA TYR A 168 16.76 15.76 -12.17
C TYR A 168 15.41 16.45 -12.06
N PHE A 169 14.78 16.39 -10.89
CA PHE A 169 13.59 17.18 -10.62
C PHE A 169 13.49 17.56 -9.14
N HIS A 170 12.82 18.69 -8.89
CA HIS A 170 12.47 19.20 -7.57
C HIS A 170 10.97 19.50 -7.56
N PRO A 171 10.15 18.76 -6.77
CA PRO A 171 8.70 18.95 -6.73
C PRO A 171 8.29 20.35 -6.29
N ASP A 172 7.09 20.79 -6.71
CA ASP A 172 6.60 22.14 -6.45
C ASP A 172 5.91 22.22 -5.05
N PRO A 173 6.48 22.98 -4.08
CA PRO A 173 5.91 23.14 -2.76
C PRO A 173 4.56 23.87 -2.73
N THR A 174 4.15 24.47 -3.85
CA THR A 174 2.79 25.03 -3.97
C THR A 174 1.73 23.97 -4.23
N ILE A 175 2.14 22.75 -4.60
CA ILE A 175 1.28 21.60 -4.88
C ILE A 175 1.37 20.57 -3.75
N PHE A 176 2.59 20.26 -3.32
CA PHE A 176 2.84 19.28 -2.26
C PHE A 176 2.99 19.99 -0.91
N PRO A 177 2.14 19.65 0.10
CA PRO A 177 2.22 20.26 1.43
C PRO A 177 3.57 20.06 2.14
N LYS A 178 4.22 18.92 1.87
CA LYS A 178 5.57 18.60 2.34
C LYS A 178 6.35 18.00 1.18
N VAL A 179 7.50 18.61 0.86
CA VAL A 179 8.41 18.14 -0.18
C VAL A 179 9.62 17.51 0.50
N GLU A 180 9.46 16.27 0.93
CA GLU A 180 10.47 15.47 1.60
C GLU A 180 10.30 14.01 1.19
N PHE A 181 11.34 13.43 0.60
CA PHE A 181 11.33 12.03 0.20
C PHE A 181 11.77 11.13 1.38
N ASP A 182 11.15 9.96 1.49
CA ASP A 182 11.57 8.90 2.39
C ASP A 182 12.69 8.07 1.73
N PRO A 183 13.94 8.15 2.21
CA PRO A 183 15.05 7.40 1.64
C PRO A 183 14.84 5.88 1.73
N ALA A 184 14.20 5.40 2.80
CA ALA A 184 13.95 3.98 3.01
C ALA A 184 12.97 3.43 1.97
N ALA A 185 11.91 4.16 1.66
CA ALA A 185 10.94 3.79 0.62
C ALA A 185 11.60 3.74 -0.78
N ILE A 186 12.46 4.73 -1.09
CA ILE A 186 13.20 4.74 -2.36
C ILE A 186 14.15 3.52 -2.41
N ARG A 187 14.94 3.32 -1.38
CA ARG A 187 15.90 2.22 -1.26
C ARG A 187 15.23 0.87 -1.48
N GLU A 188 14.12 0.61 -0.79
CA GLU A 188 13.38 -0.65 -0.89
C GLU A 188 12.85 -0.88 -2.32
N ARG A 189 12.26 0.16 -2.94
CA ARG A 189 11.77 0.06 -4.32
C ARG A 189 12.88 -0.27 -5.30
N LEU A 190 14.04 0.35 -5.14
CA LEU A 190 15.22 0.12 -6.00
C LEU A 190 15.79 -1.29 -5.82
N GLU A 191 15.83 -1.79 -4.60
CA GLU A 191 16.24 -3.16 -4.33
C GLU A 191 15.26 -4.17 -4.99
N VAL A 192 13.94 -3.91 -4.91
CA VAL A 192 12.93 -4.73 -5.60
C VAL A 192 13.13 -4.74 -7.10
N VAL A 193 13.43 -3.59 -7.72
CA VAL A 193 13.74 -3.50 -9.15
C VAL A 193 14.89 -4.42 -9.53
N SER A 194 15.94 -4.50 -8.72
CA SER A 194 17.10 -5.36 -9.00
C SER A 194 16.80 -6.87 -8.87
N TYR A 195 15.80 -7.26 -8.06
CA TYR A 195 15.31 -8.64 -8.01
C TYR A 195 14.46 -9.01 -9.23
N ILE A 196 13.57 -8.10 -9.65
CA ILE A 196 12.64 -8.36 -10.77
C ILE A 196 13.38 -8.36 -12.10
N HIS A 197 14.39 -7.49 -12.25
CA HIS A 197 15.15 -7.34 -13.48
C HIS A 197 16.56 -7.90 -13.30
N LYS A 198 16.65 -9.24 -13.36
CA LYS A 198 17.89 -10.00 -13.21
C LYS A 198 19.01 -9.45 -14.10
N GLY A 199 20.16 -9.15 -13.48
CA GLY A 199 21.33 -8.62 -14.19
C GLY A 199 21.36 -7.10 -14.33
N VAL A 200 20.33 -6.37 -13.88
CA VAL A 200 20.35 -4.92 -13.79
C VAL A 200 21.01 -4.50 -12.48
N ARG A 201 21.99 -3.63 -12.58
CA ARG A 201 22.66 -3.02 -11.45
C ARG A 201 21.97 -1.72 -11.08
N VAL A 202 21.46 -1.64 -9.85
CA VAL A 202 20.77 -0.46 -9.33
C VAL A 202 21.60 0.17 -8.23
N THR A 203 21.89 1.47 -8.34
CA THR A 203 22.65 2.22 -7.33
C THR A 203 21.73 3.27 -6.71
N PHE A 204 21.74 3.34 -5.38
CA PHE A 204 21.08 4.39 -4.62
C PHE A 204 22.12 5.19 -3.85
N GLU A 205 22.14 6.50 -4.03
CA GLU A 205 23.00 7.43 -3.31
C GLU A 205 22.13 8.44 -2.57
N ASN A 206 22.24 8.45 -1.25
CA ASN A 206 21.61 9.45 -0.39
C ASN A 206 22.70 10.45 0.05
N GLU A 207 22.72 11.60 -0.60
CA GLU A 207 23.74 12.63 -0.33
C GLU A 207 23.57 13.28 1.05
N ALA A 208 22.35 13.29 1.61
CA ALA A 208 22.11 13.89 2.93
C ALA A 208 22.76 13.06 4.05
N GLU A 209 22.71 11.73 3.94
CA GLU A 209 23.30 10.78 4.89
C GLU A 209 24.72 10.34 4.47
N GLY A 210 25.14 10.66 3.26
CA GLY A 210 26.43 10.21 2.71
C GLY A 210 26.49 8.68 2.47
N THR A 211 25.34 8.03 2.27
CA THR A 211 25.24 6.58 2.06
C THR A 211 25.11 6.24 0.58
N LYS A 212 25.62 5.06 0.23
CA LYS A 212 25.54 4.54 -1.13
C LYS A 212 25.35 3.04 -1.11
N ASP A 213 24.21 2.59 -1.65
CA ASP A 213 23.85 1.19 -1.80
C ASP A 213 23.97 0.77 -3.27
N VAL A 214 24.37 -0.48 -3.49
CA VAL A 214 24.39 -1.10 -4.81
C VAL A 214 23.66 -2.43 -4.75
N PHE A 215 22.62 -2.57 -5.53
CA PHE A 215 21.80 -3.76 -5.62
C PHE A 215 22.06 -4.48 -6.95
N GLU A 216 22.43 -5.74 -6.88
CA GLU A 216 22.62 -6.61 -8.03
C GLU A 216 22.36 -8.04 -7.59
N HIS A 217 21.26 -8.65 -8.03
CA HIS A 217 20.83 -9.97 -7.60
C HIS A 217 20.89 -10.96 -8.77
N ARG A 218 21.83 -11.90 -8.69
CA ARG A 218 22.09 -12.85 -9.78
C ARG A 218 21.03 -13.93 -9.91
N GLU A 219 20.39 -14.32 -8.80
CA GLU A 219 19.31 -15.28 -8.80
C GLU A 219 17.92 -14.62 -8.90
N GLY A 220 17.87 -13.29 -8.94
CA GLY A 220 16.66 -12.52 -9.19
C GLY A 220 15.54 -12.82 -8.21
N LEU A 221 14.40 -13.33 -8.69
CA LEU A 221 13.23 -13.62 -7.87
C LEU A 221 13.48 -14.69 -6.80
N ALA A 222 14.45 -15.59 -6.99
CA ALA A 222 14.79 -16.59 -5.97
C ALA A 222 15.41 -15.93 -4.74
N ASP A 223 16.31 -14.98 -4.93
CA ASP A 223 16.88 -14.17 -3.84
C ASP A 223 15.79 -13.36 -3.15
N TYR A 224 14.83 -12.83 -3.91
CA TYR A 224 13.73 -12.07 -3.36
C TYR A 224 12.79 -12.91 -2.48
N VAL A 225 12.41 -14.12 -2.93
CA VAL A 225 11.57 -15.01 -2.11
C VAL A 225 12.30 -15.40 -0.82
N ARG A 226 13.61 -15.73 -0.87
CA ARG A 226 14.40 -16.01 0.33
C ARG A 226 14.42 -14.84 1.30
N LYS A 227 14.58 -13.60 0.80
CA LYS A 227 14.50 -12.38 1.60
C LYS A 227 13.13 -12.22 2.26
N ILE A 228 12.04 -12.35 1.50
CA ILE A 228 10.67 -12.26 2.03
C ILE A 228 10.44 -13.28 3.14
N VAL A 229 10.84 -14.53 2.93
CA VAL A 229 10.70 -15.61 3.92
C VAL A 229 11.49 -15.30 5.19
N ALA A 230 12.73 -14.80 5.04
CA ALA A 230 13.59 -14.42 6.17
C ALA A 230 13.01 -13.22 6.95
N GLU A 231 12.60 -12.16 6.27
CA GLU A 231 12.01 -10.96 6.88
C GLU A 231 10.73 -11.27 7.66
N ARG A 232 9.92 -12.20 7.16
CA ARG A 232 8.70 -12.65 7.84
C ARG A 232 8.97 -13.61 9.00
N GLY A 233 10.22 -14.03 9.21
CA GLY A 233 10.56 -15.06 10.18
C GLY A 233 9.83 -16.39 9.92
N ALA A 234 9.42 -16.62 8.67
CA ALA A 234 8.70 -17.82 8.29
C ALA A 234 9.69 -18.97 8.06
N LYS A 235 9.40 -20.14 8.63
CA LYS A 235 10.24 -21.31 8.43
C LYS A 235 9.82 -22.05 7.17
N PRO A 236 10.72 -22.30 6.21
CA PRO A 236 10.42 -23.08 5.03
C PRO A 236 10.03 -24.53 5.37
N VAL A 237 9.02 -25.08 4.68
CA VAL A 237 8.65 -26.49 4.75
C VAL A 237 9.64 -27.34 3.95
N HIS A 238 10.31 -26.75 2.98
CA HIS A 238 11.32 -27.35 2.13
C HIS A 238 12.35 -26.32 1.69
N GLU A 239 13.60 -26.76 1.41
CA GLU A 239 14.69 -25.87 0.99
C GLU A 239 14.62 -25.49 -0.48
N ALA A 240 14.24 -26.44 -1.37
CA ALA A 240 14.21 -26.23 -2.81
C ALA A 240 13.09 -25.28 -3.21
N LEU A 241 13.41 -24.23 -3.94
CA LEU A 241 12.42 -23.32 -4.53
C LEU A 241 11.82 -23.93 -5.80
N PHE A 242 10.53 -23.74 -6.03
CA PHE A 242 9.96 -23.88 -7.36
C PHE A 242 10.29 -22.63 -8.16
N VAL A 243 10.99 -22.80 -9.28
CA VAL A 243 11.37 -21.70 -10.18
C VAL A 243 10.83 -22.01 -11.56
N LEU A 244 10.13 -21.06 -12.15
CA LEU A 244 9.65 -21.12 -13.53
C LEU A 244 10.03 -19.82 -14.24
N GLU A 245 10.93 -19.91 -15.20
CA GLU A 245 11.28 -18.84 -16.13
C GLU A 245 10.75 -19.25 -17.52
N ARG A 246 9.98 -18.40 -18.18
CA ARG A 246 9.37 -18.70 -19.47
C ARG A 246 9.37 -17.49 -20.38
N ASP A 247 9.95 -17.62 -21.56
CA ASP A 247 10.01 -16.57 -22.58
C ASP A 247 8.96 -16.75 -23.70
N ALA A 248 8.33 -17.94 -23.80
CA ALA A 248 7.34 -18.24 -24.85
C ALA A 248 5.90 -17.93 -24.36
N GLY A 249 5.12 -17.27 -25.19
CA GLY A 249 3.82 -16.71 -24.81
C GLY A 249 4.01 -15.42 -24.01
N PRO A 250 3.16 -15.07 -23.03
CA PRO A 250 3.51 -14.02 -22.11
C PRO A 250 4.74 -14.45 -21.31
N ARG A 251 5.81 -13.66 -21.36
CA ARG A 251 7.01 -13.90 -20.57
C ARG A 251 6.66 -13.85 -19.10
N LEU A 252 7.13 -14.83 -18.34
CA LEU A 252 6.74 -15.01 -16.95
C LEU A 252 7.91 -15.58 -16.16
N ASP A 253 8.22 -14.94 -15.04
CA ASP A 253 9.15 -15.41 -14.03
C ASP A 253 8.37 -15.62 -12.73
N LEU A 254 8.47 -16.83 -12.15
CA LEU A 254 7.72 -17.23 -10.95
C LEU A 254 8.63 -18.02 -10.01
N VAL A 255 8.62 -17.64 -8.75
CA VAL A 255 9.28 -18.42 -7.69
C VAL A 255 8.31 -18.63 -6.54
N LEU A 256 8.19 -19.89 -6.08
CA LEU A 256 7.31 -20.29 -4.99
C LEU A 256 8.06 -21.10 -3.92
N GLN A 257 7.65 -20.92 -2.68
CA GLN A 257 8.07 -21.72 -1.53
C GLN A 257 6.94 -21.86 -0.53
N TRP A 258 6.70 -23.08 0.00
CA TRP A 258 5.79 -23.29 1.11
C TRP A 258 6.53 -23.13 2.44
N THR A 259 5.90 -22.46 3.38
CA THR A 259 6.42 -22.19 4.73
C THR A 259 5.44 -22.69 5.78
N GLU A 260 5.85 -22.68 7.05
CA GLU A 260 4.99 -23.01 8.22
C GLU A 260 3.98 -21.89 8.54
N SER A 261 3.99 -20.77 7.80
CA SER A 261 3.01 -19.68 7.95
C SER A 261 1.59 -20.16 7.66
N THR A 262 0.60 -19.46 8.19
CA THR A 262 -0.83 -19.78 7.99
C THR A 262 -1.50 -18.91 6.94
N ASP A 263 -0.79 -17.95 6.36
CA ASP A 263 -1.28 -17.06 5.32
C ASP A 263 -0.59 -17.32 3.97
N GLU A 264 -1.30 -16.98 2.89
CA GLU A 264 -0.76 -16.88 1.54
C GLU A 264 -0.06 -15.52 1.38
N HIS A 265 1.18 -15.50 0.91
CA HIS A 265 1.92 -14.27 0.65
C HIS A 265 2.49 -14.27 -0.77
N ILE A 266 1.74 -13.69 -1.70
CA ILE A 266 2.15 -13.55 -3.11
C ILE A 266 2.37 -12.07 -3.40
N ARG A 267 3.53 -11.74 -3.93
CA ARG A 267 3.82 -10.44 -4.54
C ARG A 267 3.79 -10.61 -6.06
N SER A 268 3.05 -9.76 -6.73
CA SER A 268 2.92 -9.82 -8.18
C SER A 268 3.28 -8.51 -8.86
N TYR A 269 3.89 -8.65 -10.03
CA TYR A 269 4.39 -7.54 -10.83
C TYR A 269 4.00 -7.74 -12.29
N VAL A 270 3.63 -6.65 -12.95
CA VAL A 270 3.36 -6.63 -14.38
C VAL A 270 4.21 -5.53 -15.02
N ASN A 271 5.11 -5.92 -15.93
CA ASN A 271 6.09 -5.01 -16.54
C ASN A 271 6.90 -4.21 -15.48
N GLY A 272 7.31 -4.88 -14.40
CA GLY A 272 8.05 -4.28 -13.28
C GLY A 272 7.20 -3.46 -12.29
N ILE A 273 5.91 -3.25 -12.56
CA ILE A 273 4.98 -2.50 -11.72
C ILE A 273 4.31 -3.44 -10.72
N PRO A 274 4.31 -3.13 -9.40
CA PRO A 274 3.61 -3.96 -8.42
C PRO A 274 2.10 -3.87 -8.60
N THR A 275 1.44 -5.03 -8.56
CA THR A 275 -0.02 -5.14 -8.65
C THR A 275 -0.61 -5.50 -7.29
N GLY A 276 -0.62 -4.52 -6.38
CA GLY A 276 -1.00 -4.72 -4.97
C GLY A 276 -2.43 -5.21 -4.75
N SER A 277 -3.34 -4.94 -5.69
CA SER A 277 -4.72 -5.46 -5.69
C SER A 277 -4.87 -6.72 -6.56
N GLY A 278 -3.77 -7.34 -6.98
CA GLY A 278 -3.73 -8.57 -7.77
C GLY A 278 -4.29 -8.41 -9.19
N GLY A 279 -5.08 -9.37 -9.61
CA GLY A 279 -5.72 -9.36 -10.93
C GLY A 279 -5.82 -10.74 -11.57
N THR A 280 -6.03 -10.76 -12.90
CA THR A 280 -6.21 -11.98 -13.67
C THR A 280 -4.99 -12.91 -13.64
N HIS A 281 -3.78 -12.36 -13.57
CA HIS A 281 -2.53 -13.12 -13.46
C HIS A 281 -2.43 -13.89 -12.13
N GLU A 282 -2.77 -13.27 -10.99
CA GLU A 282 -2.81 -13.99 -9.72
C GLU A 282 -3.92 -15.03 -9.68
N ASN A 283 -5.08 -14.75 -10.27
CA ASN A 283 -6.15 -15.72 -10.36
C ASN A 283 -5.73 -16.93 -11.19
N GLY A 284 -5.01 -16.71 -12.30
CA GLY A 284 -4.42 -17.78 -13.12
C GLY A 284 -3.37 -18.58 -12.35
N LEU A 285 -2.50 -17.90 -11.58
CA LEU A 285 -1.51 -18.54 -10.70
C LEU A 285 -2.19 -19.45 -9.67
N ARG A 286 -3.17 -18.93 -8.94
CA ARG A 286 -3.92 -19.70 -7.93
C ARG A 286 -4.65 -20.91 -8.54
N ALA A 287 -5.21 -20.73 -9.73
CA ALA A 287 -5.86 -21.84 -10.45
C ALA A 287 -4.85 -22.93 -10.87
N GLY A 288 -3.72 -22.53 -11.43
CA GLY A 288 -2.65 -23.44 -11.87
C GLY A 288 -2.06 -24.24 -10.71
N ILE A 289 -1.71 -23.57 -9.60
CA ILE A 289 -1.21 -24.20 -8.38
C ILE A 289 -2.25 -25.19 -7.83
N GLY A 290 -3.51 -24.76 -7.71
CA GLY A 290 -4.58 -25.59 -7.17
C GLY A 290 -4.82 -26.86 -7.98
N LYS A 291 -4.76 -26.77 -9.31
CA LYS A 291 -4.91 -27.93 -10.21
C LYS A 291 -3.69 -28.86 -10.15
N ALA A 292 -2.48 -28.30 -10.20
CA ALA A 292 -1.24 -29.07 -10.17
C ALA A 292 -1.12 -29.92 -8.87
N VAL A 293 -1.34 -29.29 -7.73
CA VAL A 293 -1.24 -29.98 -6.43
C VAL A 293 -2.33 -31.04 -6.27
N ARG A 294 -3.58 -30.75 -6.67
CA ARG A 294 -4.64 -31.77 -6.63
C ARG A 294 -4.33 -32.95 -7.52
N ASN A 295 -3.91 -32.70 -8.76
CA ASN A 295 -3.54 -33.75 -9.68
C ASN A 295 -2.41 -34.63 -9.13
N TYR A 296 -1.40 -34.02 -8.50
CA TYR A 296 -0.32 -34.76 -7.83
C TYR A 296 -0.85 -35.63 -6.68
N ILE A 297 -1.70 -35.09 -5.79
CA ILE A 297 -2.30 -35.80 -4.66
C ILE A 297 -3.13 -37.00 -5.16
N ASP A 298 -3.95 -36.79 -6.18
CA ASP A 298 -4.83 -37.84 -6.74
C ASP A 298 -4.02 -38.93 -7.43
N THR A 299 -3.03 -38.56 -8.25
CA THR A 299 -2.18 -39.51 -8.99
C THR A 299 -1.35 -40.40 -8.05
N HIS A 300 -0.90 -39.83 -6.91
CA HIS A 300 -0.08 -40.57 -5.94
C HIS A 300 -0.90 -41.19 -4.79
N ASN A 301 -2.24 -41.12 -4.84
CA ASN A 301 -3.16 -41.63 -3.80
C ASN A 301 -2.88 -41.07 -2.40
N LEU A 302 -2.52 -39.79 -2.33
CA LEU A 302 -2.20 -39.06 -1.08
C LEU A 302 -3.42 -38.37 -0.45
N SER A 303 -4.62 -38.58 -0.98
CA SER A 303 -5.85 -37.96 -0.48
C SER A 303 -6.14 -38.37 0.97
N PRO A 304 -6.29 -37.40 1.91
CA PRO A 304 -6.53 -37.72 3.30
C PRO A 304 -7.93 -38.28 3.50
N LYS A 305 -8.04 -39.35 4.31
CA LYS A 305 -9.36 -39.93 4.65
C LYS A 305 -10.13 -38.97 5.57
N GLY A 306 -11.39 -38.70 5.21
CA GLY A 306 -12.32 -37.95 6.03
C GLY A 306 -12.09 -36.43 6.04
N VAL A 307 -11.20 -35.89 5.18
CA VAL A 307 -10.90 -34.46 5.09
C VAL A 307 -11.00 -34.01 3.64
N THR A 308 -11.73 -32.93 3.38
CA THR A 308 -11.85 -32.35 2.04
C THR A 308 -10.88 -31.18 1.89
N LEU A 309 -9.96 -31.27 0.92
CA LEU A 309 -8.97 -30.23 0.62
C LEU A 309 -9.63 -29.08 -0.14
N THR A 310 -9.47 -27.88 0.36
CA THR A 310 -9.90 -26.64 -0.32
C THR A 310 -8.74 -25.98 -1.06
N ALA A 311 -9.05 -24.98 -1.88
CA ALA A 311 -8.04 -24.22 -2.60
C ALA A 311 -7.15 -23.39 -1.65
N GLU A 312 -7.69 -22.97 -0.50
CA GLU A 312 -6.93 -22.23 0.51
C GLU A 312 -5.99 -23.12 1.31
N ASP A 313 -6.40 -24.36 1.63
CA ASP A 313 -5.51 -25.31 2.30
C ASP A 313 -4.24 -25.56 1.46
N ILE A 314 -4.39 -25.60 0.12
CA ILE A 314 -3.27 -25.77 -0.81
C ILE A 314 -2.32 -24.56 -0.77
N ARG A 315 -2.85 -23.35 -0.56
CA ARG A 315 -2.08 -22.11 -0.59
C ARG A 315 -1.69 -21.61 0.81
N GLU A 316 -2.12 -22.28 1.87
CA GLU A 316 -1.70 -21.95 3.22
C GLU A 316 -0.19 -22.09 3.38
N GLY A 317 0.48 -21.01 3.82
CA GLY A 317 1.93 -20.94 3.94
C GLY A 317 2.67 -20.71 2.63
N LEU A 318 1.97 -20.58 1.49
CA LEU A 318 2.60 -20.30 0.21
C LEU A 318 3.16 -18.87 0.17
N THR A 319 4.45 -18.75 -0.03
CA THR A 319 5.15 -17.49 -0.30
C THR A 319 5.69 -17.52 -1.72
N GLY A 320 5.50 -16.43 -2.48
CA GLY A 320 6.02 -16.39 -3.83
C GLY A 320 6.02 -15.02 -4.47
N VAL A 321 6.74 -14.94 -5.58
CA VAL A 321 6.81 -13.74 -6.41
C VAL A 321 6.52 -14.13 -7.85
N LEU A 322 5.58 -13.40 -8.47
CA LEU A 322 5.21 -13.52 -9.89
C LEU A 322 5.58 -12.24 -10.61
N SER A 323 6.43 -12.30 -11.61
CA SER A 323 6.73 -11.21 -12.54
C SER A 323 6.26 -11.60 -13.94
N LEU A 324 5.32 -10.82 -14.47
CA LEU A 324 4.70 -11.02 -15.77
C LEU A 324 5.04 -9.88 -16.70
N PHE A 325 5.34 -10.19 -17.97
CA PHE A 325 5.60 -9.21 -19.01
C PHE A 325 4.54 -9.33 -20.11
N VAL A 326 3.78 -8.26 -20.30
CA VAL A 326 2.63 -8.17 -21.22
C VAL A 326 2.84 -6.99 -22.16
N GLU A 327 2.60 -7.19 -23.45
CA GLU A 327 2.75 -6.13 -24.47
C GLU A 327 1.71 -5.03 -24.26
N GLU A 328 0.44 -5.40 -24.04
CA GLU A 328 -0.69 -4.46 -23.85
C GLU A 328 -1.41 -4.73 -22.53
N PRO A 329 -0.83 -4.39 -21.36
CA PRO A 329 -1.50 -4.62 -20.09
C PRO A 329 -2.65 -3.62 -19.88
N GLN A 330 -3.79 -4.15 -19.45
CA GLN A 330 -4.98 -3.39 -19.10
C GLN A 330 -5.09 -3.32 -17.57
N PHE A 331 -4.78 -2.14 -17.02
CA PHE A 331 -4.87 -1.91 -15.58
C PHE A 331 -6.17 -1.24 -15.18
N GLN A 332 -6.58 -1.51 -13.95
CA GLN A 332 -7.67 -0.78 -13.31
C GLN A 332 -7.11 0.52 -12.71
N GLY A 333 -7.41 1.66 -13.34
CA GLY A 333 -7.00 2.99 -12.88
C GLY A 333 -5.54 3.36 -13.20
N GLN A 334 -5.18 4.60 -12.87
CA GLN A 334 -3.86 5.17 -13.16
C GLN A 334 -2.76 4.63 -12.25
N THR A 335 -3.07 4.21 -11.04
CA THR A 335 -2.11 3.62 -10.08
C THR A 335 -1.65 2.22 -10.47
N LYS A 336 -2.30 1.61 -11.48
CA LYS A 336 -1.94 0.31 -12.06
C LYS A 336 -1.96 -0.87 -11.06
N ASP A 337 -2.72 -0.75 -9.98
CA ASP A 337 -2.71 -1.70 -8.86
C ASP A 337 -3.28 -3.08 -9.22
N ARG A 338 -4.07 -3.18 -10.30
CA ARG A 338 -4.77 -4.42 -10.68
C ARG A 338 -4.74 -4.65 -12.18
N LEU A 339 -4.36 -5.87 -12.59
CA LEU A 339 -4.41 -6.30 -13.99
C LEU A 339 -5.78 -6.90 -14.33
N ASN A 340 -6.35 -6.48 -15.49
CA ASN A 340 -7.68 -6.90 -15.92
C ASN A 340 -7.72 -7.70 -17.24
N ASN A 341 -6.60 -7.94 -17.91
CA ASN A 341 -6.53 -8.73 -19.15
C ASN A 341 -7.15 -10.12 -18.99
N PRO A 342 -8.31 -10.46 -19.62
CA PRO A 342 -8.99 -11.74 -19.38
C PRO A 342 -8.18 -12.95 -19.86
N GLU A 343 -7.45 -12.82 -20.97
CA GLU A 343 -6.63 -13.87 -21.59
C GLU A 343 -5.47 -14.34 -20.70
N ILE A 344 -4.98 -13.46 -19.83
CA ILE A 344 -3.84 -13.74 -18.95
C ILE A 344 -4.17 -14.83 -17.93
N LEU A 345 -5.42 -14.92 -17.47
CA LEU A 345 -5.82 -15.96 -16.52
C LEU A 345 -5.51 -17.37 -17.07
N SER A 346 -5.97 -17.65 -18.29
CA SER A 346 -5.77 -18.95 -18.93
C SER A 346 -4.32 -19.18 -19.33
N ALA A 347 -3.61 -18.13 -19.74
CA ALA A 347 -2.21 -18.21 -20.13
C ALA A 347 -1.31 -18.61 -18.94
N ILE A 348 -1.53 -17.99 -17.76
CA ILE A 348 -0.77 -18.31 -16.54
C ILE A 348 -1.14 -19.71 -16.02
N ASP A 349 -2.43 -20.06 -15.94
CA ASP A 349 -2.87 -21.41 -15.54
C ASP A 349 -2.18 -22.49 -16.40
N SER A 350 -2.19 -22.30 -17.72
CA SER A 350 -1.59 -23.24 -18.67
C SER A 350 -0.06 -23.30 -18.60
N ALA A 351 0.60 -22.26 -18.13
CA ALA A 351 2.05 -22.25 -17.93
C ALA A 351 2.46 -22.89 -16.60
N VAL A 352 1.78 -22.50 -15.52
CA VAL A 352 2.15 -22.90 -14.14
C VAL A 352 1.79 -24.35 -13.86
N ARG A 353 0.60 -24.79 -14.26
CA ARG A 353 0.11 -26.13 -13.94
C ARG A 353 1.08 -27.24 -14.37
N PRO A 354 1.46 -27.40 -15.65
CA PRO A 354 2.34 -28.49 -16.06
C PRO A 354 3.75 -28.38 -15.50
N ALA A 355 4.26 -27.15 -15.34
CA ALA A 355 5.58 -26.92 -14.77
C ALA A 355 5.65 -27.34 -13.29
N LEU A 356 4.63 -26.99 -12.50
CA LEU A 356 4.56 -27.36 -11.09
C LEU A 356 4.30 -28.87 -10.92
N GLU A 357 3.43 -29.49 -11.74
CA GLU A 357 3.23 -30.95 -11.76
C GLU A 357 4.55 -31.66 -12.03
N HIS A 358 5.29 -31.23 -13.05
CA HIS A 358 6.60 -31.76 -13.36
C HIS A 358 7.59 -31.65 -12.21
N TRP A 359 7.68 -30.47 -11.61
CA TRP A 359 8.58 -30.21 -10.48
C TRP A 359 8.24 -31.06 -9.26
N LEU A 360 6.95 -31.21 -8.89
CA LEU A 360 6.51 -32.04 -7.78
C LEU A 360 6.89 -33.50 -7.99
N ASN A 361 6.72 -34.02 -9.21
CA ASN A 361 7.07 -35.39 -9.55
C ASN A 361 8.59 -35.67 -9.49
N HIS A 362 9.42 -34.67 -9.83
CA HIS A 362 10.88 -34.80 -9.76
C HIS A 362 11.43 -34.58 -8.36
N ASN A 363 10.72 -33.85 -7.47
CA ASN A 363 11.14 -33.54 -6.11
C ASN A 363 10.22 -34.21 -5.08
N ARG A 364 10.16 -35.54 -5.12
CA ARG A 364 9.18 -36.33 -4.35
C ARG A 364 9.17 -36.02 -2.85
N THR A 365 10.31 -35.94 -2.20
CA THR A 365 10.42 -35.63 -0.76
C THR A 365 9.86 -34.24 -0.43
N VAL A 366 10.13 -33.26 -1.31
CA VAL A 366 9.58 -31.91 -1.20
C VAL A 366 8.07 -31.92 -1.36
N ALA A 367 7.56 -32.64 -2.38
CA ALA A 367 6.14 -32.76 -2.65
C ALA A 367 5.39 -33.42 -1.47
N GLU A 368 5.96 -34.48 -0.88
CA GLU A 368 5.41 -35.14 0.31
C GLU A 368 5.35 -34.17 1.52
N SER A 369 6.37 -33.32 1.71
CA SER A 369 6.38 -32.31 2.77
C SER A 369 5.31 -31.23 2.53
N ILE A 370 5.13 -30.77 1.29
CA ILE A 370 4.09 -29.82 0.90
C ILE A 370 2.70 -30.43 1.13
N VAL A 371 2.47 -31.67 0.68
CA VAL A 371 1.18 -32.35 0.88
C VAL A 371 0.89 -32.55 2.36
N ALA A 372 1.88 -32.93 3.16
CA ALA A 372 1.72 -33.06 4.62
C ALA A 372 1.29 -31.72 5.26
N ARG A 373 1.89 -30.62 4.84
CA ARG A 373 1.51 -29.26 5.29
C ARG A 373 0.07 -28.92 4.91
N ILE A 374 -0.33 -29.22 3.67
CA ILE A 374 -1.69 -28.98 3.16
C ILE A 374 -2.72 -29.80 3.94
N ILE A 375 -2.44 -31.07 4.24
CA ILE A 375 -3.32 -31.92 5.04
C ILE A 375 -3.45 -31.38 6.47
N LEU A 376 -2.36 -30.88 7.04
CA LEU A 376 -2.36 -30.26 8.37
C LEU A 376 -3.24 -29.01 8.38
N ALA A 377 -3.13 -28.14 7.38
CA ALA A 377 -3.97 -26.96 7.20
C ALA A 377 -5.47 -27.33 7.09
N ALA A 378 -5.79 -28.31 6.27
CA ALA A 378 -7.17 -28.79 6.10
C ALA A 378 -7.76 -29.34 7.41
N ARG A 379 -6.98 -30.13 8.18
CA ARG A 379 -7.40 -30.64 9.48
C ARG A 379 -7.62 -29.52 10.50
N ALA A 380 -6.70 -28.53 10.56
CA ALA A 380 -6.83 -27.37 11.44
C ALA A 380 -8.09 -26.57 11.11
N ARG A 381 -8.38 -26.36 9.81
CA ARG A 381 -9.59 -25.68 9.34
C ARG A 381 -10.87 -26.44 9.72
N GLU A 382 -10.89 -27.76 9.57
CA GLU A 382 -12.06 -28.60 9.92
C GLU A 382 -12.28 -28.63 11.43
N ALA A 383 -11.22 -28.75 12.24
CA ALA A 383 -11.30 -28.66 13.69
C ALA A 383 -11.86 -27.31 14.14
N SER A 384 -11.41 -26.21 13.52
CA SER A 384 -11.93 -24.87 13.79
C SER A 384 -13.41 -24.73 13.43
N ARG A 385 -13.84 -25.29 12.29
CA ARG A 385 -15.27 -25.32 11.90
C ARG A 385 -16.13 -26.14 12.85
N ALA A 386 -15.63 -27.29 13.29
CA ALA A 386 -16.33 -28.14 14.27
C ALA A 386 -16.54 -27.40 15.60
N ALA A 387 -15.49 -26.73 16.10
CA ALA A 387 -15.58 -25.90 17.31
C ALA A 387 -16.58 -24.75 17.15
N GLN A 388 -16.54 -24.04 15.99
CA GLN A 388 -17.51 -22.99 15.68
C GLN A 388 -18.94 -23.51 15.58
N ALA A 389 -19.16 -24.69 14.97
CA ALA A 389 -20.47 -25.32 14.87
C ALA A 389 -21.01 -25.74 16.26
N GLU A 390 -20.13 -26.16 17.17
CA GLU A 390 -20.52 -26.50 18.55
C GLU A 390 -20.93 -25.25 19.34
N VAL A 391 -20.21 -24.15 19.21
CA VAL A 391 -20.56 -22.85 19.77
C VAL A 391 -21.87 -22.34 19.15
N SER A 392 -22.05 -22.46 17.84
CA SER A 392 -23.26 -22.04 17.14
C SER A 392 -24.48 -22.90 17.48
N ARG A 393 -24.32 -24.21 17.70
CA ARG A 393 -25.43 -25.08 18.16
C ARG A 393 -25.92 -24.71 19.56
N LYS A 394 -25.05 -24.26 20.45
CA LYS A 394 -25.45 -23.75 21.79
C LYS A 394 -26.21 -22.44 21.72
N THR A 395 -26.13 -21.71 20.57
CA THR A 395 -26.76 -20.40 20.37
C THR A 395 -28.01 -20.44 19.46
N ALA A 396 -28.32 -21.56 18.81
CA ALA A 396 -29.36 -21.68 17.77
C ALA A 396 -30.82 -21.69 18.28
N THR A 397 -31.07 -21.45 19.57
CA THR A 397 -32.42 -21.45 20.16
C THR A 397 -33.10 -20.07 20.14
N SER A 398 -32.51 -19.02 19.63
CA SER A 398 -33.19 -17.73 19.51
C SER A 398 -32.87 -17.05 18.17
N GLY A 399 -33.88 -16.88 17.33
CA GLY A 399 -33.83 -16.19 16.02
C GLY A 399 -33.61 -14.67 16.09
N ARG A 400 -32.91 -14.16 17.11
CA ARG A 400 -32.42 -12.77 17.19
C ARG A 400 -30.92 -12.74 16.86
N LEU A 401 -30.52 -11.79 16.04
CA LEU A 401 -29.09 -11.45 15.84
C LEU A 401 -28.43 -11.33 17.24
N ASN A 402 -27.56 -12.28 17.59
CA ASN A 402 -26.81 -12.24 18.85
C ASN A 402 -25.66 -11.22 18.71
N LEU A 403 -26.00 -9.96 18.83
CA LEU A 403 -25.03 -8.89 18.92
C LEU A 403 -24.31 -8.93 20.26
N PRO A 404 -23.04 -8.51 20.33
CA PRO A 404 -22.29 -8.45 21.59
C PRO A 404 -23.07 -7.64 22.63
N GLY A 405 -23.22 -8.18 23.85
CA GLY A 405 -24.00 -7.52 24.89
C GLY A 405 -23.45 -6.13 25.31
N LYS A 406 -22.16 -5.88 25.04
CA LYS A 406 -21.52 -4.59 25.28
C LYS A 406 -21.73 -3.58 24.15
N LEU A 407 -22.19 -4.01 22.97
CA LEU A 407 -22.48 -3.11 21.84
C LEU A 407 -23.71 -2.26 22.16
N SER A 408 -23.53 -0.94 22.12
CA SER A 408 -24.63 0.01 22.14
C SER A 408 -24.94 0.41 20.69
N ASP A 409 -25.84 -0.32 20.05
CA ASP A 409 -26.14 -0.18 18.62
C ASP A 409 -26.92 1.11 18.30
N CYS A 410 -26.91 1.52 17.04
CA CYS A 410 -27.73 2.62 16.51
C CYS A 410 -29.08 2.11 16.00
N THR A 411 -30.05 3.02 15.85
CA THR A 411 -31.42 2.66 15.49
C THR A 411 -31.75 2.82 14.00
N SER A 412 -30.88 3.52 13.23
CA SER A 412 -31.10 3.75 11.80
C SER A 412 -30.91 2.45 10.99
N ALA A 413 -31.86 2.19 10.09
CA ALA A 413 -31.76 1.11 9.12
C ALA A 413 -30.87 1.45 7.90
N ASN A 414 -30.54 2.74 7.67
CA ASN A 414 -29.69 3.17 6.57
C ASN A 414 -28.22 3.00 6.95
N ARG A 415 -27.62 1.91 6.50
CA ARG A 415 -26.22 1.55 6.80
C ARG A 415 -25.21 2.62 6.35
N HIS A 416 -25.46 3.31 5.26
CA HIS A 416 -24.53 4.31 4.71
C HIS A 416 -24.33 5.53 5.62
N ASP A 417 -25.34 5.85 6.43
CA ASP A 417 -25.33 6.99 7.35
C ASP A 417 -24.93 6.63 8.78
N THR A 418 -24.62 5.34 9.03
CA THR A 418 -24.29 4.87 10.38
C THR A 418 -22.81 4.68 10.60
N GLU A 419 -22.37 4.78 11.83
CA GLU A 419 -20.99 4.73 12.25
C GLU A 419 -20.81 3.83 13.47
N LEU A 420 -19.77 2.98 13.45
CA LEU A 420 -19.35 2.21 14.62
C LEU A 420 -18.10 2.85 15.22
N PHE A 421 -18.20 3.31 16.44
CA PHE A 421 -17.03 3.72 17.23
C PHE A 421 -16.54 2.53 18.06
N VAL A 422 -15.31 2.13 17.82
CA VAL A 422 -14.57 1.16 18.64
C VAL A 422 -13.79 1.97 19.66
N VAL A 423 -14.20 1.90 20.92
CA VAL A 423 -13.74 2.82 21.98
C VAL A 423 -12.91 2.07 23.01
N GLU A 424 -11.80 2.65 23.41
CA GLU A 424 -10.94 2.11 24.46
C GLU A 424 -11.60 2.23 25.83
N GLY A 425 -11.77 1.09 26.48
CA GLY A 425 -12.24 1.00 27.86
C GLY A 425 -13.74 1.24 28.07
N ASP A 426 -14.25 0.72 29.20
CA ASP A 426 -15.66 0.87 29.57
C ASP A 426 -16.00 2.31 30.03
N SER A 427 -15.02 3.06 30.59
CA SER A 427 -15.22 4.45 31.05
C SER A 427 -15.46 5.40 29.87
N ALA A 428 -14.55 5.42 28.89
CA ALA A 428 -14.70 6.21 27.67
C ALA A 428 -15.90 5.74 26.84
N GLY A 429 -16.14 4.42 26.79
CA GLY A 429 -17.35 3.83 26.20
C GLY A 429 -18.64 4.33 26.84
N GLY A 430 -18.64 4.54 28.15
CA GLY A 430 -19.77 5.13 28.90
C GLY A 430 -20.05 6.58 28.52
N SER A 431 -19.02 7.43 28.47
CA SER A 431 -19.12 8.82 28.03
C SER A 431 -19.56 8.91 26.57
N ALA A 432 -18.99 8.10 25.69
CA ALA A 432 -19.36 8.04 24.27
C ALA A 432 -20.81 7.59 24.07
N LYS A 433 -21.27 6.58 24.83
CA LYS A 433 -22.66 6.10 24.79
C LYS A 433 -23.67 7.17 25.19
N GLN A 434 -23.32 8.03 26.16
CA GLN A 434 -24.17 9.12 26.59
C GLN A 434 -24.16 10.28 25.60
N GLY A 435 -22.99 10.61 25.04
CA GLY A 435 -22.80 11.75 24.13
C GLY A 435 -23.20 11.49 22.68
N ARG A 436 -23.35 10.24 22.23
CA ARG A 436 -23.57 9.89 20.82
C ARG A 436 -24.94 10.29 20.24
N ASP A 437 -25.01 10.40 18.93
CA ASP A 437 -26.27 10.33 18.21
C ASP A 437 -26.78 8.88 18.16
N ARG A 438 -27.81 8.58 18.97
CA ARG A 438 -28.38 7.22 19.07
C ARG A 438 -28.97 6.71 17.77
N ALA A 439 -29.34 7.59 16.86
CA ALA A 439 -29.89 7.17 15.59
C ALA A 439 -28.81 6.62 14.66
N LYS A 440 -27.63 7.25 14.63
CA LYS A 440 -26.60 6.98 13.62
C LYS A 440 -25.31 6.39 14.15
N GLN A 441 -25.04 6.50 15.44
CA GLN A 441 -23.74 6.11 16.02
C GLN A 441 -23.89 4.91 16.99
N ALA A 442 -23.16 3.85 16.70
CA ALA A 442 -23.00 2.69 17.57
C ALA A 442 -21.67 2.79 18.34
N ILE A 443 -21.65 2.30 19.58
CA ILE A 443 -20.45 2.27 20.43
C ILE A 443 -20.15 0.84 20.84
N LEU A 444 -18.92 0.39 20.59
CA LEU A 444 -18.38 -0.88 21.02
C LEU A 444 -17.16 -0.62 21.92
N PRO A 445 -17.27 -0.71 23.23
CA PRO A 445 -16.13 -0.59 24.12
C PRO A 445 -15.27 -1.84 24.06
N LEU A 446 -13.95 -1.69 24.05
CA LEU A 446 -12.97 -2.76 24.19
C LEU A 446 -12.52 -2.87 25.65
N ARG A 447 -12.42 -4.09 26.16
CA ARG A 447 -11.94 -4.37 27.52
C ARG A 447 -10.46 -4.73 27.50
N GLY A 448 -9.62 -3.71 27.51
CA GLY A 448 -8.16 -3.85 27.46
C GLY A 448 -7.61 -4.03 26.02
N LYS A 449 -6.30 -4.31 25.97
CA LYS A 449 -5.58 -4.49 24.70
C LYS A 449 -6.05 -5.75 23.98
N VAL A 450 -6.37 -5.63 22.70
CA VAL A 450 -6.69 -6.78 21.85
C VAL A 450 -5.42 -7.58 21.55
N MET A 451 -5.58 -8.82 21.14
CA MET A 451 -4.47 -9.68 20.78
C MET A 451 -3.75 -9.17 19.53
N ASN A 452 -2.43 -9.23 19.53
CA ASN A 452 -1.64 -9.01 18.32
C ASN A 452 -1.91 -10.14 17.31
N THR A 453 -2.40 -9.78 16.13
CA THR A 453 -2.83 -10.74 15.11
C THR A 453 -1.80 -10.93 13.99
N GLU A 454 -0.62 -10.30 14.08
CA GLU A 454 0.44 -10.46 13.10
C GLU A 454 0.90 -11.92 13.03
N GLY A 455 0.84 -12.51 11.83
CA GLY A 455 1.20 -13.92 11.59
C GLY A 455 0.29 -14.95 12.27
N MET A 456 -0.96 -14.57 12.65
CA MET A 456 -1.91 -15.48 13.27
C MET A 456 -2.96 -15.99 12.30
N ALA A 457 -3.29 -17.28 12.43
CA ALA A 457 -4.41 -17.88 11.71
C ALA A 457 -5.75 -17.31 12.18
N LEU A 458 -6.69 -17.14 11.24
CA LEU A 458 -8.02 -16.61 11.48
C LEU A 458 -8.78 -17.32 12.64
N ALA A 459 -8.64 -18.62 12.75
CA ALA A 459 -9.28 -19.42 13.80
C ALA A 459 -8.85 -18.96 15.20
N ARG A 460 -7.55 -18.75 15.39
CA ARG A 460 -6.99 -18.29 16.68
C ARG A 460 -7.35 -16.85 17.00
N VAL A 461 -7.47 -16.02 15.97
CA VAL A 461 -7.92 -14.63 16.13
C VAL A 461 -9.34 -14.56 16.69
N LEU A 462 -10.23 -15.44 16.24
CA LEU A 462 -11.62 -15.52 16.69
C LEU A 462 -11.79 -16.15 18.09
N GLU A 463 -10.76 -16.77 18.66
CA GLU A 463 -10.75 -17.19 20.08
C GLU A 463 -10.66 -15.97 21.01
N ASN A 464 -10.11 -14.85 20.52
CA ASN A 464 -10.10 -13.58 21.26
C ASN A 464 -11.51 -12.97 21.26
N LYS A 465 -12.12 -12.88 22.45
CA LYS A 465 -13.50 -12.41 22.62
C LYS A 465 -13.71 -10.99 22.08
N GLU A 466 -12.74 -10.09 22.27
CA GLU A 466 -12.86 -8.69 21.85
C GLU A 466 -12.91 -8.59 20.32
N LEU A 467 -12.05 -9.35 19.60
CA LEU A 467 -12.03 -9.41 18.15
C LEU A 467 -13.25 -10.15 17.59
N ALA A 468 -13.68 -11.24 18.22
CA ALA A 468 -14.90 -11.95 17.85
C ALA A 468 -16.15 -11.05 18.01
N ASP A 469 -16.24 -10.27 19.08
CA ASP A 469 -17.29 -9.28 19.30
C ASP A 469 -17.27 -8.19 18.22
N LEU A 470 -16.08 -7.69 17.85
CA LEU A 470 -15.92 -6.69 16.78
C LEU A 470 -16.41 -7.25 15.44
N VAL A 471 -15.99 -8.46 15.06
CA VAL A 471 -16.42 -9.11 13.81
C VAL A 471 -17.95 -9.31 13.79
N THR A 472 -18.52 -9.73 14.91
CA THR A 472 -19.96 -9.91 15.04
C THR A 472 -20.70 -8.57 14.94
N ALA A 473 -20.16 -7.49 15.53
CA ALA A 473 -20.72 -6.15 15.43
C ALA A 473 -20.66 -5.63 13.99
N LEU A 474 -19.57 -5.86 13.26
CA LEU A 474 -19.41 -5.46 11.86
C LEU A 474 -20.39 -6.19 10.93
N GLY A 475 -20.66 -7.47 11.16
CA GLY A 475 -21.63 -8.27 10.42
C GLY A 475 -21.24 -8.64 8.99
N CYS A 476 -20.07 -8.21 8.51
CA CYS A 476 -19.59 -8.47 7.15
C CYS A 476 -18.87 -9.82 6.97
N GLY A 477 -18.72 -10.60 8.07
CA GLY A 477 -17.94 -11.84 8.04
C GLY A 477 -16.43 -11.60 7.91
N MET A 478 -15.66 -12.68 7.76
CA MET A 478 -14.20 -12.65 7.58
C MET A 478 -13.74 -13.74 6.61
N GLY A 479 -12.59 -13.54 5.99
CA GLY A 479 -12.02 -14.51 5.06
C GLY A 479 -13.01 -14.82 3.92
N LYS A 480 -13.38 -16.07 3.73
CA LYS A 480 -14.32 -16.48 2.66
C LYS A 480 -15.75 -16.00 2.84
N SER A 481 -16.17 -15.77 4.09
CA SER A 481 -17.51 -15.29 4.40
C SER A 481 -17.60 -13.77 4.37
N PHE A 482 -16.49 -13.10 4.04
CA PHE A 482 -16.46 -11.64 3.94
C PHE A 482 -17.34 -11.16 2.79
N ASP A 483 -18.25 -10.26 3.11
CA ASP A 483 -19.12 -9.59 2.16
C ASP A 483 -19.32 -8.14 2.59
N LEU A 484 -18.78 -7.21 1.79
CA LEU A 484 -18.82 -5.78 2.09
C LEU A 484 -20.26 -5.25 2.12
N GLU A 485 -21.16 -5.83 1.31
CA GLU A 485 -22.58 -5.45 1.27
C GLU A 485 -23.32 -5.81 2.57
N ARG A 486 -22.77 -6.72 3.37
CA ARG A 486 -23.31 -7.10 4.68
C ARG A 486 -22.76 -6.25 5.82
N LEU A 487 -21.80 -5.36 5.55
CA LEU A 487 -21.28 -4.45 6.56
C LEU A 487 -22.41 -3.61 7.15
N ARG A 488 -22.52 -3.61 8.48
CA ARG A 488 -23.64 -2.97 9.19
C ARG A 488 -23.51 -1.45 9.31
N TYR A 489 -22.29 -0.92 9.14
CA TYR A 489 -21.99 0.50 9.32
C TYR A 489 -21.29 1.10 8.12
N GLY A 490 -21.61 2.37 7.81
CA GLY A 490 -20.95 3.11 6.73
C GLY A 490 -19.50 3.47 7.04
N ARG A 491 -19.17 3.65 8.33
CA ARG A 491 -17.82 3.95 8.82
C ARG A 491 -17.50 3.18 10.09
N ILE A 492 -16.23 2.80 10.22
CA ILE A 492 -15.63 2.20 11.42
C ILE A 492 -14.61 3.18 11.94
N ILE A 493 -14.79 3.68 13.15
CA ILE A 493 -13.99 4.74 13.72
C ILE A 493 -13.32 4.22 15.00
N ILE A 494 -12.00 4.14 15.00
CA ILE A 494 -11.21 3.78 16.17
C ILE A 494 -11.06 5.05 17.01
N LEU A 495 -11.44 4.97 18.27
CA LEU A 495 -11.37 6.04 19.25
C LEU A 495 -10.61 5.55 20.47
N ALA A 496 -9.34 5.87 20.54
CA ALA A 496 -8.42 5.52 21.61
C ALA A 496 -7.92 6.78 22.33
N ASP A 497 -7.41 6.61 23.54
CA ASP A 497 -6.77 7.68 24.31
C ASP A 497 -5.52 8.18 23.57
N ALA A 498 -5.16 9.44 23.81
CA ALA A 498 -3.99 10.05 23.18
C ALA A 498 -2.70 9.81 24.00
N ASP A 499 -2.53 8.59 24.48
CA ASP A 499 -1.37 8.11 25.21
C ASP A 499 -0.71 6.90 24.52
N SER A 500 0.38 6.40 25.08
CA SER A 500 1.12 5.26 24.54
C SER A 500 0.27 3.98 24.48
N ASP A 501 -0.62 3.76 25.44
CA ASP A 501 -1.51 2.60 25.50
C ASP A 501 -2.60 2.68 24.43
N GLY A 502 -3.22 3.84 24.25
CA GLY A 502 -4.23 4.07 23.23
C GLY A 502 -3.64 3.96 21.81
N HIS A 503 -2.44 4.48 21.56
CA HIS A 503 -1.74 4.30 20.31
C HIS A 503 -1.42 2.82 20.03
N HIS A 504 -1.07 2.05 21.07
CA HIS A 504 -0.84 0.61 20.94
C HIS A 504 -2.14 -0.13 20.59
N ILE A 505 -3.26 0.19 21.26
CA ILE A 505 -4.57 -0.41 20.94
C ILE A 505 -4.99 -0.09 19.50
N ALA A 506 -4.82 1.16 19.07
CA ALA A 506 -5.08 1.55 17.69
C ALA A 506 -4.23 0.75 16.70
N THR A 507 -2.93 0.58 16.99
CA THR A 507 -2.00 -0.20 16.15
C THR A 507 -2.40 -1.69 16.09
N LEU A 508 -2.81 -2.29 17.21
CA LEU A 508 -3.30 -3.67 17.25
C LEU A 508 -4.58 -3.85 16.41
N LEU A 509 -5.51 -2.89 16.49
CA LEU A 509 -6.73 -2.90 15.66
C LEU A 509 -6.44 -2.70 14.18
N LEU A 510 -5.52 -1.78 13.85
CA LEU A 510 -5.10 -1.56 12.47
C LEU A 510 -4.40 -2.80 11.90
N THR A 511 -3.55 -3.48 12.68
CA THR A 511 -2.92 -4.75 12.30
C THR A 511 -3.98 -5.82 12.02
N PHE A 512 -4.98 -5.95 12.91
CA PHE A 512 -6.10 -6.86 12.72
C PHE A 512 -6.89 -6.55 11.44
N LEU A 513 -7.26 -5.30 11.22
CA LEU A 513 -8.02 -4.88 10.04
C LEU A 513 -7.19 -5.07 8.76
N TYR A 514 -5.91 -4.75 8.78
CA TYR A 514 -5.02 -4.92 7.63
C TYR A 514 -4.81 -6.40 7.26
N ARG A 515 -4.59 -7.28 8.26
CA ARG A 515 -4.31 -8.71 8.02
C ARG A 515 -5.57 -9.54 7.70
N HIS A 516 -6.70 -9.23 8.32
CA HIS A 516 -7.87 -10.09 8.28
C HIS A 516 -9.10 -9.48 7.61
N LEU A 517 -9.15 -8.16 7.44
CA LEU A 517 -10.25 -7.42 6.80
C LEU A 517 -9.73 -6.29 5.88
N PRO A 518 -8.72 -6.54 5.02
CA PRO A 518 -8.08 -5.49 4.20
C PRO A 518 -9.08 -4.77 3.28
N GLN A 519 -10.15 -5.44 2.89
CA GLN A 519 -11.20 -4.86 2.05
C GLN A 519 -11.94 -3.69 2.72
N LEU A 520 -11.97 -3.62 4.06
CA LEU A 520 -12.54 -2.48 4.78
C LEU A 520 -11.67 -1.23 4.66
N ILE A 521 -10.33 -1.41 4.67
CA ILE A 521 -9.38 -0.32 4.46
C ILE A 521 -9.43 0.14 3.00
N ALA A 522 -9.32 -0.81 2.05
CA ALA A 522 -9.41 -0.52 0.61
C ALA A 522 -10.74 0.13 0.22
N GLY A 523 -11.85 -0.25 0.87
CA GLY A 523 -13.17 0.36 0.71
C GLY A 523 -13.33 1.72 1.40
N GLY A 524 -12.28 2.26 2.04
CA GLY A 524 -12.29 3.56 2.72
C GLY A 524 -13.27 3.61 3.91
N LYS A 525 -13.45 2.50 4.62
CA LYS A 525 -14.41 2.38 5.73
C LYS A 525 -13.80 2.63 7.10
N VAL A 526 -12.47 2.63 7.22
CA VAL A 526 -11.74 2.69 8.50
C VAL A 526 -11.19 4.10 8.73
N PHE A 527 -11.40 4.61 9.94
CA PHE A 527 -10.97 5.94 10.36
C PHE A 527 -10.38 5.90 11.78
N LEU A 528 -9.46 6.83 12.06
CA LEU A 528 -8.98 7.17 13.40
C LEU A 528 -9.60 8.50 13.82
N ALA A 529 -10.22 8.54 14.99
CA ALA A 529 -10.69 9.79 15.58
C ALA A 529 -9.52 10.55 16.23
N GLN A 530 -9.54 11.86 16.14
CA GLN A 530 -8.57 12.75 16.75
C GLN A 530 -9.26 13.63 17.83
N PRO A 531 -9.41 13.12 19.05
CA PRO A 531 -9.91 13.94 20.15
C PRO A 531 -8.88 15.03 20.50
N PRO A 532 -9.30 16.21 21.01
CA PRO A 532 -8.37 17.23 21.47
C PRO A 532 -7.68 16.83 22.76
N LEU A 533 -6.38 17.14 22.87
CA LEU A 533 -5.61 17.02 24.11
C LEU A 533 -5.87 18.16 25.10
N TYR A 534 -6.19 19.35 24.59
CA TYR A 534 -6.34 20.54 25.41
C TYR A 534 -7.67 21.22 25.18
N ARG A 535 -8.27 21.65 26.31
CA ARG A 535 -9.30 22.67 26.36
C ARG A 535 -8.67 23.96 26.84
N ILE A 536 -8.92 25.06 26.15
CA ILE A 536 -8.37 26.41 26.47
C ILE A 536 -9.55 27.36 26.57
N ASP A 537 -9.85 27.81 27.78
CA ASP A 537 -10.89 28.78 28.02
C ASP A 537 -10.28 30.19 28.17
N ILE A 538 -10.68 31.12 27.30
CA ILE A 538 -10.21 32.52 27.29
C ILE A 538 -11.43 33.43 27.41
N GLY A 539 -11.70 33.93 28.61
CA GLY A 539 -12.90 34.72 28.89
C GLY A 539 -14.17 33.89 28.75
N LYS A 540 -14.96 34.11 27.70
CA LYS A 540 -16.20 33.35 27.42
C LYS A 540 -16.07 32.36 26.27
N GLU A 541 -14.92 32.31 25.63
CA GLU A 541 -14.66 31.45 24.47
C GLU A 541 -13.85 30.23 24.87
N THR A 542 -14.20 29.08 24.30
CA THR A 542 -13.50 27.81 24.49
C THR A 542 -12.86 27.39 23.17
N PHE A 543 -11.58 27.10 23.21
CA PHE A 543 -10.79 26.60 22.10
C PHE A 543 -10.32 25.19 22.41
N TRP A 544 -10.10 24.39 21.33
CA TRP A 544 -9.64 23.02 21.42
C TRP A 544 -8.32 22.89 20.67
N ALA A 545 -7.33 22.25 21.27
CA ALA A 545 -6.05 21.95 20.63
C ALA A 545 -5.75 20.46 20.66
N LEU A 546 -5.26 19.95 19.53
CA LEU A 546 -4.92 18.53 19.36
C LEU A 546 -3.53 18.21 19.95
N ASP A 547 -2.63 19.19 19.93
CA ASP A 547 -1.23 19.06 20.32
C ASP A 547 -0.72 20.34 20.98
N ASP A 548 0.50 20.29 21.52
CA ASP A 548 1.15 21.43 22.17
C ASP A 548 1.37 22.59 21.21
N GLY A 549 1.77 22.31 19.97
CA GLY A 549 2.00 23.33 18.95
C GLY A 549 0.73 24.12 18.60
N GLN A 550 -0.42 23.44 18.57
CA GLN A 550 -1.72 24.09 18.34
C GLN A 550 -2.16 24.88 19.57
N ARG A 551 -1.95 24.34 20.78
CA ARG A 551 -2.19 25.06 22.04
C ARG A 551 -1.43 26.38 22.05
N ASP A 552 -0.13 26.35 21.77
CA ASP A 552 0.73 27.52 21.82
C ASP A 552 0.37 28.56 20.74
N ARG A 553 -0.06 28.10 19.57
CA ARG A 553 -0.58 29.00 18.53
C ARG A 553 -1.85 29.69 18.95
N ILE A 554 -2.80 28.97 19.56
CA ILE A 554 -4.06 29.53 20.06
C ILE A 554 -3.75 30.58 21.17
N LEU A 555 -2.87 30.24 22.10
CA LEU A 555 -2.47 31.16 23.17
C LEU A 555 -1.83 32.46 22.62
N LYS A 556 -0.95 32.34 21.61
CA LYS A 556 -0.33 33.51 20.98
C LYS A 556 -1.32 34.39 20.21
N GLN A 557 -2.34 33.80 19.59
CA GLN A 557 -3.29 34.51 18.73
C GLN A 557 -4.45 35.12 19.53
N GLN A 558 -4.92 34.44 20.57
CA GLN A 558 -6.15 34.78 21.26
C GLN A 558 -5.93 35.43 22.66
N ALA A 559 -4.77 35.23 23.28
CA ALA A 559 -4.48 35.83 24.59
C ALA A 559 -4.07 37.30 24.45
N ASN A 560 -5.03 38.19 24.16
CA ASN A 560 -4.83 39.63 23.99
C ASN A 560 -4.67 40.38 25.31
N GLY A 561 -4.09 39.78 26.36
CA GLY A 561 -3.77 40.44 27.63
C GLY A 561 -4.96 40.83 28.54
N ARG A 562 -6.21 40.55 28.12
CA ARG A 562 -7.43 40.92 28.86
C ARG A 562 -8.04 39.83 29.73
N SER A 563 -7.70 38.58 29.47
CA SER A 563 -8.18 37.40 30.23
C SER A 563 -7.06 36.39 30.38
N ARG A 564 -6.90 35.87 31.60
CA ARG A 564 -5.95 34.79 31.85
C ARG A 564 -6.52 33.50 31.26
N PRO A 565 -5.81 32.79 30.34
CA PRO A 565 -6.27 31.54 29.79
C PRO A 565 -6.27 30.44 30.86
N GLU A 566 -7.34 29.69 30.93
CA GLU A 566 -7.43 28.45 31.71
C GLU A 566 -7.24 27.27 30.77
N ILE A 567 -6.25 26.42 31.07
CA ILE A 567 -5.86 25.30 30.22
C ILE A 567 -6.14 24.00 30.97
N THR A 568 -6.96 23.16 30.41
CA THR A 568 -7.21 21.79 30.89
C THR A 568 -6.63 20.79 29.90
N ARG A 569 -5.72 19.91 30.37
CA ARG A 569 -5.21 18.77 29.57
C ARG A 569 -6.04 17.56 29.91
N PHE A 570 -6.53 16.86 28.89
CA PHE A 570 -7.18 15.55 29.05
C PHE A 570 -6.13 14.44 28.96
N LYS A 571 -6.05 13.59 29.99
CA LYS A 571 -5.16 12.42 29.98
C LYS A 571 -5.76 11.25 29.24
N GLY A 572 -7.10 11.19 29.18
CA GLY A 572 -7.83 10.15 28.46
C GLY A 572 -9.28 10.53 28.20
N LEU A 573 -9.92 9.79 27.30
CA LEU A 573 -11.32 9.98 26.89
C LEU A 573 -12.31 9.82 28.04
N GLY A 574 -11.95 9.03 29.08
CA GLY A 574 -12.74 8.85 30.27
C GLY A 574 -12.92 10.12 31.13
N GLU A 575 -12.02 11.09 30.98
CA GLU A 575 -12.09 12.39 31.65
C GLU A 575 -13.00 13.38 30.90
N MET A 576 -13.33 13.10 29.63
CA MET A 576 -14.20 13.95 28.84
C MET A 576 -15.67 13.74 29.21
N MET A 577 -16.34 14.81 29.61
CA MET A 577 -17.79 14.78 29.77
C MET A 577 -18.49 14.44 28.45
N PRO A 578 -19.64 13.75 28.46
CA PRO A 578 -20.36 13.35 27.25
C PRO A 578 -20.64 14.49 26.26
N LYS A 579 -20.93 15.69 26.77
CA LYS A 579 -21.14 16.88 25.95
C LYS A 579 -19.86 17.33 25.23
N VAL A 580 -18.72 17.33 25.92
CA VAL A 580 -17.42 17.69 25.36
C VAL A 580 -17.03 16.68 24.30
N LEU A 581 -17.18 15.39 24.58
CA LEU A 581 -16.88 14.31 23.63
C LEU A 581 -17.77 14.40 22.38
N TRP A 582 -19.04 14.78 22.53
CA TRP A 582 -19.91 15.07 21.39
C TRP A 582 -19.37 16.25 20.57
N GLU A 583 -19.15 17.40 21.19
CA GLU A 583 -18.77 18.64 20.50
C GLU A 583 -17.44 18.51 19.76
N THR A 584 -16.50 17.70 20.25
CA THR A 584 -15.14 17.62 19.71
C THR A 584 -14.90 16.39 18.84
N THR A 585 -15.53 15.24 19.14
CA THR A 585 -15.10 13.94 18.60
C THR A 585 -16.22 13.15 17.92
N LEU A 586 -17.45 13.20 18.43
CA LEU A 586 -18.55 12.42 17.87
C LEU A 586 -19.36 13.19 16.81
N ASN A 587 -19.50 14.51 16.94
CA ASN A 587 -20.30 15.34 16.04
C ASN A 587 -19.67 15.42 14.64
N PRO A 588 -20.36 14.96 13.58
CA PRO A 588 -19.83 14.95 12.22
C PRO A 588 -19.42 16.33 11.67
N LYS A 589 -19.94 17.43 12.27
CA LYS A 589 -19.66 18.80 11.80
C LYS A 589 -18.36 19.38 12.37
N THR A 590 -17.92 18.92 13.53
CA THR A 590 -16.82 19.54 14.30
C THR A 590 -15.63 18.61 14.52
N ARG A 591 -15.85 17.30 14.45
CA ARG A 591 -14.82 16.28 14.67
C ARG A 591 -13.76 16.25 13.56
N ARG A 592 -12.61 15.71 13.91
CA ARG A 592 -11.55 15.35 12.95
C ARG A 592 -11.39 13.84 12.88
N LEU A 593 -11.35 13.31 11.66
CA LEU A 593 -11.10 11.90 11.37
C LEU A 593 -9.95 11.78 10.38
N LEU A 594 -9.02 10.89 10.65
CA LEU A 594 -8.02 10.43 9.69
C LEU A 594 -8.53 9.18 9.01
N ARG A 595 -8.64 9.20 7.69
CA ARG A 595 -8.95 8.00 6.92
C ARG A 595 -7.72 7.11 6.85
N VAL A 596 -7.90 5.83 7.14
CA VAL A 596 -6.82 4.84 7.04
C VAL A 596 -6.71 4.40 5.59
N GLU A 597 -5.52 4.54 5.02
CA GLU A 597 -5.20 4.16 3.65
C GLU A 597 -3.88 3.39 3.63
N VAL A 598 -3.74 2.47 2.69
CA VAL A 598 -2.47 1.80 2.38
C VAL A 598 -1.86 2.54 1.19
N ALA A 599 -0.88 3.37 1.45
CA ALA A 599 -0.21 4.17 0.42
C ALA A 599 0.74 3.31 -0.43
N ASP A 600 1.47 2.42 0.22
CA ASP A 600 2.34 1.42 -0.41
C ASP A 600 2.21 0.11 0.37
N GLN A 601 1.88 -0.96 -0.33
CA GLN A 601 1.63 -2.25 0.30
C GLN A 601 2.92 -2.90 0.82
N ILE A 602 4.04 -2.73 0.13
CA ILE A 602 5.34 -3.31 0.52
C ILE A 602 5.82 -2.64 1.80
N VAL A 603 5.83 -1.30 1.81
CA VAL A 603 6.23 -0.51 2.98
C VAL A 603 5.31 -0.79 4.17
N THR A 604 4.00 -0.83 3.94
CA THR A 604 3.02 -1.12 5.01
C THR A 604 3.22 -2.51 5.60
N ASP A 605 3.43 -3.53 4.74
CA ASP A 605 3.66 -4.91 5.18
C ASP A 605 4.95 -5.02 6.01
N ARG A 606 6.03 -4.38 5.56
CA ARG A 606 7.29 -4.31 6.29
C ARG A 606 7.13 -3.63 7.66
N VAL A 607 6.56 -2.42 7.70
CA VAL A 607 6.41 -1.65 8.94
C VAL A 607 5.55 -2.39 9.96
N ILE A 608 4.44 -3.00 9.51
CA ILE A 608 3.60 -3.81 10.40
C ILE A 608 4.38 -5.03 10.91
N ASN A 609 5.15 -5.70 10.06
CA ASN A 609 5.97 -6.84 10.48
C ASN A 609 7.11 -6.44 11.44
N GLU A 610 7.78 -5.31 11.20
CA GLU A 610 8.82 -4.78 12.09
C GLU A 610 8.25 -4.39 13.45
N LEU A 611 7.11 -3.72 13.51
CA LEU A 611 6.48 -3.27 14.75
C LEU A 611 5.78 -4.40 15.50
N MET A 612 5.04 -5.24 14.80
CA MET A 612 4.09 -6.21 15.38
C MET A 612 4.54 -7.66 15.23
N GLY A 613 5.58 -7.94 14.43
CA GLY A 613 6.16 -9.26 14.24
C GLY A 613 6.84 -9.82 15.50
N LYS A 614 7.26 -11.08 15.43
CA LYS A 614 7.90 -11.79 16.56
C LYS A 614 9.35 -11.36 16.80
N ASP A 615 10.02 -10.76 15.81
CA ASP A 615 11.42 -10.35 15.91
C ASP A 615 11.56 -9.05 16.71
N ALA A 616 12.10 -9.17 17.93
CA ALA A 616 12.37 -8.02 18.78
C ALA A 616 13.52 -7.14 18.23
N SER A 617 14.44 -7.73 17.46
CA SER A 617 15.58 -7.01 16.88
C SER A 617 15.15 -6.07 15.77
N ALA A 618 14.13 -6.45 15.00
CA ALA A 618 13.53 -5.59 13.97
C ALA A 618 12.86 -4.36 14.62
N ARG A 619 12.07 -4.56 15.69
CA ARG A 619 11.48 -3.45 16.46
C ARG A 619 12.53 -2.53 17.07
N PHE A 620 13.60 -3.12 17.63
CA PHE A 620 14.70 -2.33 18.22
C PHE A 620 15.35 -1.44 17.16
N ARG A 621 15.67 -1.99 15.98
CA ARG A 621 16.22 -1.18 14.87
C ARG A 621 15.28 -0.08 14.45
N PHE A 622 14.00 -0.39 14.22
CA PHE A 622 12.98 0.60 13.86
C PHE A 622 12.91 1.75 14.88
N ILE A 623 12.94 1.45 16.18
CA ILE A 623 12.92 2.46 17.25
C ILE A 623 14.22 3.28 17.21
N MET A 624 15.38 2.65 17.05
CA MET A 624 16.66 3.35 17.01
C MET A 624 16.80 4.25 15.79
N ASP A 625 16.35 3.78 14.62
CA ASP A 625 16.41 4.54 13.37
C ASP A 625 15.49 5.77 13.39
N ARG A 626 14.48 5.78 14.28
CA ARG A 626 13.51 6.88 14.43
C ARG A 626 13.53 7.54 15.79
N ALA A 627 14.58 7.31 16.58
CA ALA A 627 14.67 7.87 17.94
C ALA A 627 14.67 9.40 17.95
N GLU A 628 15.17 10.04 16.90
CA GLU A 628 15.16 11.50 16.75
C GLU A 628 13.76 12.08 16.44
N GLU A 629 12.81 11.25 15.97
CA GLU A 629 11.43 11.66 15.71
C GLU A 629 10.58 11.69 17.00
N ALA A 630 11.08 11.14 18.11
CA ALA A 630 10.38 11.08 19.38
C ALA A 630 10.44 12.44 20.10
N GLU A 631 9.40 13.23 19.99
CA GLU A 631 9.32 14.58 20.61
C GLU A 631 9.07 14.54 22.12
N GLU A 632 8.34 13.53 22.64
CA GLU A 632 8.12 13.30 24.08
C GLU A 632 8.00 11.80 24.37
N LEU A 633 8.85 11.30 25.26
CA LEU A 633 8.70 9.98 25.84
C LEU A 633 7.93 10.10 27.15
N ASP A 634 6.78 9.47 27.24
CA ASP A 634 6.03 9.27 28.48
C ASP A 634 6.78 8.19 29.30
N VAL A 635 7.73 8.62 30.15
CA VAL A 635 8.60 7.73 30.96
C VAL A 635 8.01 7.60 32.36
#